data_f293e8d86ee9fccdba7c17c3068e97df
#
_entry.id   f293e8d86ee9fccdba7c17c3068e97df
#
_cell.length_a   1.000
_cell.length_b   1.000
_cell.length_c   1.000
_cell.angle_alpha   90.00
_cell.angle_beta   90.00
_cell.angle_gamma   90.00
#
_symmetry.space_group_name_H-M   'P 1'
#
loop_
_entity.id
_entity.type
_entity.pdbx_description
1 polymer ?
#
loop_
_entity_poly.entity_id
_entity_poly.type
_entity_poly.pdbx_seq_one_letter_code
_entity_poly.pdbx_strand_id
1 'polypeptide(L)'
;SAAIDKELAFGFEGALQPQAGAPAAAVTGTEYFDADTPDIELCRLATAGNIAAFELLYQKYHRRTYSLCLRMTSSQTEAEDLTQEVFIQLFRKIGSFRGDSAFSTWLHRLTVNQVLMHFRRRSVKNEKTSDDGEMPEQTVAGSANPNKMQVVDRIALKNAIAELPNGYRRVFLLHDVEGFEHEEVARIMGISVGTSKSQLHKARLKLRGLLIKQKD
;
A
#
# COMPACT_ATOMS: atom_id res chain seq x y z
N SER A 1 -5.73 -15.53 14.56
CA SER A 1 -6.08 -14.10 14.34
C SER A 1 -5.70 -13.23 15.53
N ALA A 2 -6.01 -13.66 16.78
CA ALA A 2 -5.66 -12.90 18.00
C ALA A 2 -4.21 -13.04 18.46
N ALA A 3 -3.45 -13.99 17.94
CA ALA A 3 -2.06 -14.23 18.29
C ALA A 3 -1.07 -13.31 17.55
N ILE A 4 -1.43 -12.89 16.34
CA ILE A 4 -0.59 -12.00 15.50
C ILE A 4 -0.61 -10.57 16.04
N ASP A 5 -1.76 -10.12 16.60
CA ASP A 5 -1.89 -8.78 17.18
C ASP A 5 -1.05 -8.58 18.45
N LYS A 6 -0.68 -9.68 19.14
CA LYS A 6 0.10 -9.60 20.39
C LYS A 6 1.61 -9.53 20.15
N GLU A 7 2.10 -10.10 19.07
CA GLU A 7 3.54 -10.07 18.73
C GLU A 7 4.00 -8.73 18.13
N LEU A 8 3.09 -8.02 17.46
CA LEU A 8 3.37 -6.70 16.89
C LEU A 8 3.48 -5.56 17.94
N ALA A 9 2.90 -5.74 19.12
CA ALA A 9 3.01 -4.77 20.21
C ALA A 9 4.38 -4.78 20.90
N PHE A 10 5.15 -5.86 20.83
CA PHE A 10 6.40 -6.05 21.59
C PHE A 10 7.65 -5.51 20.89
N GLY A 11 7.60 -5.19 19.62
CA GLY A 11 8.77 -4.71 18.84
C GLY A 11 9.05 -3.21 18.91
N PHE A 12 8.23 -2.43 19.61
CA PHE A 12 8.29 -0.96 19.56
C PHE A 12 9.12 -0.31 20.69
N GLU A 13 9.60 -1.08 21.67
CA GLU A 13 10.30 -0.55 22.86
C GLU A 13 11.78 -0.17 22.63
N GLY A 14 12.36 -0.45 21.45
CA GLY A 14 13.80 -0.31 21.23
C GLY A 14 14.26 0.90 20.42
N ALA A 15 13.41 1.77 19.91
CA ALA A 15 13.81 2.78 18.92
C ALA A 15 13.58 4.27 19.29
N LEU A 16 13.25 4.57 20.53
CA LEU A 16 13.04 5.94 21.01
C LEU A 16 14.18 6.39 21.93
N GLN A 17 15.28 6.87 21.33
CA GLN A 17 16.13 7.84 22.03
C GLN A 17 15.60 9.25 21.74
N PRO A 18 15.18 10.03 22.73
CA PRO A 18 14.70 11.41 22.53
C PRO A 18 15.87 12.32 22.14
N GLN A 19 15.75 12.98 21.00
CA GLN A 19 16.61 14.14 20.73
C GLN A 19 16.30 15.23 21.75
N ALA A 20 17.32 15.62 22.50
CA ALA A 20 17.25 16.67 23.51
C ALA A 20 16.90 18.01 22.86
N GLY A 21 15.78 18.63 23.27
CA GLY A 21 15.51 20.01 22.92
C GLY A 21 14.04 20.47 22.82
N ALA A 22 13.05 19.67 23.23
CA ALA A 22 11.67 20.16 23.35
C ALA A 22 11.17 20.01 24.79
N PRO A 23 10.48 21.03 25.37
CA PRO A 23 9.93 20.90 26.73
C PRO A 23 8.87 19.81 26.74
N ALA A 24 9.09 18.79 27.56
CA ALA A 24 8.10 17.77 27.86
C ALA A 24 6.91 18.41 28.57
N ALA A 25 5.88 18.78 27.80
CA ALA A 25 4.56 18.94 28.37
C ALA A 25 4.06 17.56 28.75
N ALA A 26 4.03 17.25 30.03
CA ALA A 26 3.46 16.04 30.59
C ALA A 26 1.99 15.96 30.17
N VAL A 27 1.67 15.13 29.17
CA VAL A 27 0.30 14.79 28.82
C VAL A 27 -0.14 13.68 29.78
N THR A 28 -0.48 14.08 31.00
CA THR A 28 -1.24 13.29 31.98
C THR A 28 -2.72 13.47 31.65
N GLY A 29 -3.24 12.63 30.78
CA GLY A 29 -4.66 12.53 30.49
C GLY A 29 -4.86 11.36 29.56
N THR A 30 -5.54 10.32 30.01
CA THR A 30 -6.06 9.26 29.15
C THR A 30 -7.17 9.89 28.32
N GLU A 31 -6.80 10.66 27.28
CA GLU A 31 -7.77 11.14 26.31
C GLU A 31 -8.30 9.91 25.56
N TYR A 32 -9.51 9.57 25.84
CA TYR A 32 -10.28 8.56 25.10
C TYR A 32 -10.60 9.17 23.74
N PHE A 33 -9.85 8.76 22.73
CA PHE A 33 -10.18 9.09 21.33
C PHE A 33 -11.24 8.11 20.85
N ASP A 34 -12.33 8.64 20.29
CA ASP A 34 -13.38 7.86 19.67
C ASP A 34 -13.01 7.56 18.20
N ALA A 35 -13.58 6.49 17.65
CA ALA A 35 -13.47 6.15 16.23
C ALA A 35 -13.91 7.30 15.30
N ASP A 36 -14.75 8.19 15.79
CA ASP A 36 -15.23 9.39 15.09
C ASP A 36 -14.29 10.60 15.16
N THR A 37 -13.19 10.51 15.94
CA THR A 37 -12.21 11.61 15.98
C THR A 37 -11.67 11.91 14.59
N PRO A 38 -11.70 13.18 14.13
CA PRO A 38 -11.21 13.56 12.81
C PRO A 38 -9.74 13.22 12.62
N ASP A 39 -9.38 12.69 11.43
CA ASP A 39 -8.01 12.29 11.14
C ASP A 39 -6.99 13.43 11.29
N ILE A 40 -7.38 14.66 10.95
CA ILE A 40 -6.52 15.83 11.10
C ILE A 40 -6.13 16.08 12.56
N GLU A 41 -7.06 15.88 13.48
CA GLU A 41 -6.80 16.02 14.92
C GLU A 41 -5.92 14.88 15.43
N LEU A 42 -6.18 13.64 14.99
CA LEU A 42 -5.30 12.51 15.30
C LEU A 42 -3.88 12.72 14.78
N CYS A 43 -3.73 13.28 13.57
CA CYS A 43 -2.42 13.62 13.02
C CYS A 43 -1.70 14.69 13.85
N ARG A 44 -2.41 15.73 14.29
CA ARG A 44 -1.87 16.78 15.15
C ARG A 44 -1.36 16.23 16.47
N LEU A 45 -2.16 15.41 17.13
CA LEU A 45 -1.83 14.79 18.41
C LEU A 45 -0.67 13.78 18.28
N ALA A 46 -0.70 12.94 17.24
CA ALA A 46 0.40 12.01 16.96
C ALA A 46 1.73 12.76 16.68
N THR A 47 1.67 13.90 16.00
CA THR A 47 2.84 14.79 15.79
C THR A 47 3.36 15.36 17.10
N ALA A 48 2.47 15.64 18.06
CA ALA A 48 2.84 16.08 19.41
C ALA A 48 3.34 14.94 20.32
N GLY A 49 3.45 13.70 19.80
CA GLY A 49 3.96 12.53 20.52
C GLY A 49 2.89 11.69 21.21
N ASN A 50 1.59 11.95 20.95
CA ASN A 50 0.52 11.12 21.50
C ASN A 50 0.45 9.79 20.75
N ILE A 51 0.90 8.72 21.42
CA ILE A 51 0.97 7.36 20.84
C ILE A 51 -0.43 6.79 20.63
N ALA A 52 -1.40 7.07 21.52
CA ALA A 52 -2.76 6.56 21.39
C ALA A 52 -3.46 7.13 20.13
N ALA A 53 -3.21 8.39 19.79
CA ALA A 53 -3.70 8.99 18.54
C ALA A 53 -3.11 8.31 17.29
N PHE A 54 -1.81 7.98 17.31
CA PHE A 54 -1.17 7.23 16.22
C PHE A 54 -1.70 5.79 16.12
N GLU A 55 -1.91 5.12 17.25
CA GLU A 55 -2.48 3.77 17.31
C GLU A 55 -3.89 3.74 16.69
N LEU A 56 -4.71 4.75 16.96
CA LEU A 56 -6.03 4.85 16.35
C LEU A 56 -5.97 5.05 14.83
N LEU A 57 -5.03 5.87 14.33
CA LEU A 57 -4.77 5.98 12.89
C LEU A 57 -4.32 4.63 12.29
N TYR A 58 -3.46 3.89 13.00
CA TYR A 58 -3.05 2.55 12.58
C TYR A 58 -4.25 1.62 12.47
N GLN A 59 -5.09 1.53 13.50
CA GLN A 59 -6.28 0.68 13.51
C GLN A 59 -7.27 1.03 12.40
N LYS A 60 -7.51 2.34 12.14
CA LYS A 60 -8.41 2.83 11.08
C LYS A 60 -7.90 2.45 9.68
N TYR A 61 -6.60 2.46 9.44
CA TYR A 61 -6.04 2.41 8.08
C TYR A 61 -5.24 1.15 7.75
N HIS A 62 -4.82 0.36 8.73
CA HIS A 62 -3.97 -0.82 8.54
C HIS A 62 -4.52 -1.79 7.49
N ARG A 63 -5.78 -2.21 7.62
CA ARG A 63 -6.41 -3.18 6.68
C ARG A 63 -6.44 -2.66 5.25
N ARG A 64 -6.72 -1.37 5.07
CA ARG A 64 -6.79 -0.74 3.75
C ARG A 64 -5.41 -0.63 3.12
N THR A 65 -4.41 -0.23 3.91
CA THR A 65 -3.01 -0.17 3.50
C THR A 65 -2.48 -1.54 3.10
N TYR A 66 -2.70 -2.56 3.92
CA TYR A 66 -2.33 -3.94 3.62
C TYR A 66 -2.97 -4.46 2.32
N SER A 67 -4.28 -4.23 2.15
CA SER A 67 -4.98 -4.63 0.92
C SER A 67 -4.41 -3.97 -0.33
N LEU A 68 -3.96 -2.72 -0.23
CA LEU A 68 -3.29 -2.01 -1.32
C LEU A 68 -1.92 -2.61 -1.62
N CYS A 69 -1.10 -2.84 -0.59
CA CYS A 69 0.20 -3.50 -0.74
C CYS A 69 0.05 -4.89 -1.39
N LEU A 70 -0.90 -5.69 -0.93
CA LEU A 70 -1.16 -7.03 -1.46
C LEU A 70 -1.60 -7.00 -2.94
N ARG A 71 -2.46 -6.05 -3.32
CA ARG A 71 -2.85 -5.88 -4.74
C ARG A 71 -1.65 -5.55 -5.63
N MET A 72 -0.74 -4.73 -5.14
CA MET A 72 0.40 -4.27 -5.93
C MET A 72 1.53 -5.30 -6.00
N THR A 73 1.79 -6.04 -4.92
CA THR A 73 2.88 -7.03 -4.85
C THR A 73 2.46 -8.42 -5.29
N SER A 74 1.19 -8.79 -5.09
CA SER A 74 0.67 -10.16 -5.23
C SER A 74 1.37 -11.19 -4.32
N SER A 75 2.07 -10.73 -3.29
CA SER A 75 2.80 -11.54 -2.30
C SER A 75 2.37 -11.13 -0.89
N GLN A 76 1.93 -12.08 -0.09
CA GLN A 76 1.49 -11.83 1.28
C GLN A 76 2.64 -11.33 2.15
N THR A 77 3.78 -11.99 2.10
CA THR A 77 4.98 -11.62 2.87
C THR A 77 5.45 -10.21 2.51
N GLU A 78 5.60 -9.91 1.20
CA GLU A 78 5.97 -8.55 0.76
C GLU A 78 4.93 -7.50 1.16
N ALA A 79 3.65 -7.85 1.17
CA ALA A 79 2.59 -6.93 1.58
C ALA A 79 2.62 -6.63 3.08
N GLU A 80 2.92 -7.63 3.92
CA GLU A 80 3.10 -7.48 5.38
C GLU A 80 4.28 -6.56 5.68
N ASP A 81 5.45 -6.85 5.11
CA ASP A 81 6.66 -6.04 5.27
C ASP A 81 6.46 -4.59 4.82
N LEU A 82 5.86 -4.40 3.63
CA LEU A 82 5.60 -3.08 3.10
C LEU A 82 4.57 -2.30 3.90
N THR A 83 3.57 -2.99 4.47
CA THR A 83 2.59 -2.35 5.36
C THR A 83 3.28 -1.80 6.60
N GLN A 84 4.16 -2.58 7.24
CA GLN A 84 4.95 -2.11 8.38
C GLN A 84 5.82 -0.92 7.97
N GLU A 85 6.52 -1.00 6.83
CA GLU A 85 7.39 0.08 6.34
C GLU A 85 6.60 1.37 6.06
N VAL A 86 5.37 1.25 5.52
CA VAL A 86 4.45 2.40 5.32
C VAL A 86 4.12 3.07 6.64
N PHE A 87 3.79 2.32 7.69
CA PHE A 87 3.46 2.92 8.99
C PHE A 87 4.67 3.52 9.70
N ILE A 88 5.86 2.94 9.53
CA ILE A 88 7.11 3.57 9.98
C ILE A 88 7.34 4.90 9.26
N GLN A 89 7.14 4.94 7.95
CA GLN A 89 7.24 6.18 7.17
C GLN A 89 6.13 7.18 7.51
N LEU A 90 4.92 6.70 7.81
CA LEU A 90 3.83 7.53 8.31
C LEU A 90 4.25 8.23 9.61
N PHE A 91 4.75 7.47 10.58
CA PHE A 91 5.20 8.01 11.86
C PHE A 91 6.25 9.12 11.68
N ARG A 92 7.21 8.90 10.77
CA ARG A 92 8.27 9.89 10.48
C ARG A 92 7.77 11.15 9.76
N LYS A 93 6.69 11.03 8.98
CA LYS A 93 6.22 12.08 8.06
C LYS A 93 4.88 12.69 8.44
N ILE A 94 4.23 12.21 9.50
CA ILE A 94 2.88 12.66 9.88
C ILE A 94 2.83 14.17 10.14
N GLY A 95 3.89 14.75 10.68
CA GLY A 95 4.01 16.20 10.88
C GLY A 95 4.07 17.01 9.57
N SER A 96 4.28 16.37 8.42
CA SER A 96 4.23 17.05 7.11
C SER A 96 2.83 17.06 6.49
N PHE A 97 1.87 16.37 7.09
CA PHE A 97 0.48 16.40 6.63
C PHE A 97 -0.17 17.73 6.99
N ARG A 98 -0.54 18.51 5.96
CA ARG A 98 -1.09 19.88 6.11
C ARG A 98 -2.62 19.95 6.07
N GLY A 99 -3.30 18.84 5.75
CA GLY A 99 -4.76 18.84 5.61
C GLY A 99 -5.28 19.35 4.26
N ASP A 100 -4.39 19.61 3.28
CA ASP A 100 -4.76 20.07 1.92
C ASP A 100 -5.59 19.01 1.16
N SER A 101 -5.59 17.78 1.61
CA SER A 101 -6.38 16.67 1.10
C SER A 101 -6.87 15.80 2.26
N ALA A 102 -7.81 14.88 1.99
CA ALA A 102 -8.16 13.88 2.98
C ALA A 102 -6.92 13.06 3.39
N PHE A 103 -6.78 12.74 4.68
CA PHE A 103 -5.67 11.93 5.21
C PHE A 103 -5.55 10.58 4.49
N SER A 104 -6.70 9.94 4.22
CA SER A 104 -6.75 8.69 3.46
C SER A 104 -6.10 8.80 2.07
N THR A 105 -6.27 9.92 1.38
CA THR A 105 -5.65 10.20 0.08
C THR A 105 -4.14 10.40 0.20
N TRP A 106 -3.71 11.13 1.22
CA TRP A 106 -2.29 11.36 1.47
C TRP A 106 -1.58 10.05 1.86
N LEU A 107 -2.17 9.24 2.76
CA LEU A 107 -1.64 7.93 3.16
C LEU A 107 -1.60 6.96 1.98
N HIS A 108 -2.63 6.97 1.13
CA HIS A 108 -2.66 6.18 -0.10
C HIS A 108 -1.47 6.49 -1.01
N ARG A 109 -1.18 7.77 -1.26
CA ARG A 109 0.00 8.21 -2.04
C ARG A 109 1.31 7.79 -1.37
N LEU A 110 1.40 7.89 -0.05
CA LEU A 110 2.56 7.42 0.72
C LEU A 110 2.76 5.92 0.51
N THR A 111 1.69 5.12 0.62
CA THR A 111 1.71 3.66 0.42
C THR A 111 2.17 3.29 -0.98
N VAL A 112 1.56 3.87 -2.02
CA VAL A 112 1.93 3.61 -3.41
C VAL A 112 3.41 3.92 -3.65
N ASN A 113 3.88 5.08 -3.20
CA ASN A 113 5.27 5.47 -3.35
C ASN A 113 6.22 4.47 -2.68
N GLN A 114 5.87 3.95 -1.51
CA GLN A 114 6.69 2.99 -0.77
C GLN A 114 6.79 1.66 -1.52
N VAL A 115 5.66 1.13 -2.01
CA VAL A 115 5.63 -0.10 -2.82
C VAL A 115 6.46 0.05 -4.10
N LEU A 116 6.39 1.20 -4.75
CA LEU A 116 7.14 1.46 -5.98
C LEU A 116 8.64 1.61 -5.74
N MET A 117 9.02 2.23 -4.62
CA MET A 117 10.43 2.26 -4.20
C MET A 117 10.96 0.86 -3.94
N HIS A 118 10.17 -0.01 -3.31
CA HIS A 118 10.51 -1.43 -3.11
C HIS A 118 10.79 -2.13 -4.45
N PHE A 119 9.89 -2.00 -5.43
CA PHE A 119 10.09 -2.59 -6.75
C PHE A 119 11.31 -2.04 -7.48
N ARG A 120 11.58 -0.74 -7.36
CA ARG A 120 12.77 -0.13 -7.96
C ARG A 120 14.06 -0.68 -7.35
N ARG A 121 14.12 -0.82 -6.02
CA ARG A 121 15.27 -1.43 -5.32
C ARG A 121 15.49 -2.87 -5.77
N ARG A 122 14.40 -3.65 -5.92
CA ARG A 122 14.45 -5.03 -6.38
C ARG A 122 14.94 -5.14 -7.83
N SER A 123 14.49 -4.27 -8.73
CA SER A 123 14.96 -4.22 -10.11
C SER A 123 16.47 -3.98 -10.19
N VAL A 124 16.97 -2.96 -9.49
CA VAL A 124 18.41 -2.65 -9.44
C VAL A 124 19.23 -3.80 -8.84
N LYS A 125 18.67 -4.52 -7.84
CA LYS A 125 19.34 -5.70 -7.27
C LYS A 125 19.41 -6.85 -8.28
N ASN A 126 18.32 -7.08 -9.02
CA ASN A 126 18.27 -8.15 -10.02
C ASN A 126 19.16 -7.85 -11.23
N GLU A 127 19.29 -6.59 -11.67
CA GLU A 127 20.23 -6.20 -12.73
C GLU A 127 21.69 -6.44 -12.34
N LYS A 128 22.01 -6.40 -11.04
CA LYS A 128 23.37 -6.73 -10.53
C LYS A 128 23.59 -8.24 -10.34
N THR A 129 22.54 -9.05 -10.42
CA THR A 129 22.58 -10.50 -10.16
C THR A 129 22.05 -11.29 -11.35
N SER A 130 21.99 -10.68 -12.57
CA SER A 130 21.48 -11.40 -13.71
C SER A 130 22.42 -12.53 -14.15
N ASP A 131 22.16 -13.69 -13.63
CA ASP A 131 22.12 -14.93 -14.37
C ASP A 131 20.97 -15.78 -13.81
N ASP A 132 20.19 -16.37 -14.75
CA ASP A 132 19.07 -17.27 -14.58
C ASP A 132 17.79 -16.77 -13.88
N GLY A 133 16.79 -16.56 -14.77
CA GLY A 133 15.42 -16.32 -14.39
C GLY A 133 14.66 -17.58 -14.10
N GLU A 134 14.04 -17.64 -12.96
CA GLU A 134 12.78 -18.34 -12.74
C GLU A 134 11.95 -17.56 -11.73
N MET A 135 10.74 -17.15 -12.17
CA MET A 135 9.78 -16.51 -11.27
C MET A 135 8.96 -17.57 -10.56
N PRO A 136 8.87 -17.56 -9.23
CA PRO A 136 7.98 -18.47 -8.53
C PRO A 136 6.52 -18.08 -8.80
N GLU A 137 5.78 -19.02 -9.33
CA GLU A 137 4.32 -19.04 -9.38
C GLU A 137 3.77 -19.15 -7.95
N GLN A 138 3.10 -18.10 -7.47
CA GLN A 138 2.39 -18.18 -6.19
C GLN A 138 0.89 -18.19 -6.44
N THR A 139 0.29 -19.33 -6.20
CA THR A 139 -1.14 -19.59 -6.11
C THR A 139 -1.76 -18.89 -4.90
N VAL A 140 -2.73 -18.02 -5.12
CA VAL A 140 -3.51 -17.38 -4.05
C VAL A 140 -4.81 -18.13 -3.86
N ALA A 141 -4.96 -18.81 -2.71
CA ALA A 141 -6.18 -19.47 -2.29
C ALA A 141 -7.32 -18.46 -2.05
N GLY A 142 -8.46 -18.68 -2.67
CA GLY A 142 -9.63 -17.83 -2.56
C GLY A 142 -10.52 -18.21 -1.38
N SER A 143 -11.04 -17.20 -0.69
CA SER A 143 -12.12 -17.34 0.30
C SER A 143 -13.48 -17.08 -0.38
N ALA A 144 -14.42 -18.01 -0.22
CA ALA A 144 -15.72 -17.96 -0.85
C ALA A 144 -16.74 -17.16 -0.02
N ASN A 145 -17.54 -16.31 -0.68
CA ASN A 145 -18.74 -15.71 -0.10
C ASN A 145 -19.82 -15.42 -1.17
N PRO A 146 -21.13 -15.50 -0.84
CA PRO A 146 -22.18 -15.90 -1.76
C PRO A 146 -22.94 -14.77 -2.44
N ASN A 147 -22.36 -14.22 -3.50
CA ASN A 147 -23.11 -13.53 -4.53
C ASN A 147 -22.57 -13.99 -5.88
N LYS A 148 -23.01 -15.17 -6.27
CA LYS A 148 -22.34 -16.04 -7.25
C LYS A 148 -21.98 -15.42 -8.60
N MET A 149 -22.73 -14.47 -9.12
CA MET A 149 -22.49 -13.94 -10.47
C MET A 149 -21.47 -12.79 -10.47
N GLN A 150 -21.53 -11.89 -9.48
CA GLN A 150 -20.53 -10.79 -9.32
C GLN A 150 -19.19 -11.29 -8.77
N VAL A 151 -19.16 -12.41 -8.06
CA VAL A 151 -17.94 -12.98 -7.46
C VAL A 151 -17.09 -13.67 -8.53
N VAL A 152 -17.71 -14.40 -9.45
CA VAL A 152 -17.01 -15.07 -10.57
C VAL A 152 -16.31 -14.02 -11.45
N ASP A 153 -16.98 -12.92 -11.79
CA ASP A 153 -16.39 -11.84 -12.58
C ASP A 153 -15.22 -11.15 -11.83
N ARG A 154 -15.32 -11.02 -10.52
CA ARG A 154 -14.23 -10.45 -9.69
C ARG A 154 -13.01 -11.37 -9.59
N ILE A 155 -13.22 -12.66 -9.46
CA ILE A 155 -12.14 -13.66 -9.42
C ILE A 155 -11.47 -13.72 -10.79
N ALA A 156 -12.24 -13.77 -11.86
CA ALA A 156 -11.76 -13.77 -13.23
C ALA A 156 -10.92 -12.53 -13.54
N LEU A 157 -11.40 -11.33 -13.15
CA LEU A 157 -10.66 -10.09 -13.31
C LEU A 157 -9.37 -10.08 -12.49
N LYS A 158 -9.40 -10.54 -11.23
CA LYS A 158 -8.23 -10.64 -10.37
C LYS A 158 -7.15 -11.53 -10.98
N ASN A 159 -7.55 -12.69 -11.49
CA ASN A 159 -6.65 -13.66 -12.14
C ASN A 159 -6.07 -13.06 -13.43
N ALA A 160 -6.91 -12.45 -14.27
CA ALA A 160 -6.46 -11.78 -15.49
C ALA A 160 -5.46 -10.65 -15.22
N ILE A 161 -5.66 -9.86 -14.15
CA ILE A 161 -4.70 -8.83 -13.72
C ILE A 161 -3.38 -9.47 -13.26
N ALA A 162 -3.44 -10.61 -12.55
CA ALA A 162 -2.24 -11.32 -12.11
C ALA A 162 -1.42 -11.89 -13.29
N GLU A 163 -2.05 -12.22 -14.41
CA GLU A 163 -1.39 -12.68 -15.64
C GLU A 163 -0.77 -11.56 -16.50
N LEU A 164 -1.02 -10.30 -16.17
CA LEU A 164 -0.39 -9.19 -16.88
C LEU A 164 1.12 -9.14 -16.62
N PRO A 165 1.95 -8.84 -17.63
CA PRO A 165 3.35 -8.51 -17.42
C PRO A 165 3.50 -7.38 -16.39
N ASN A 166 4.56 -7.44 -15.59
CA ASN A 166 4.74 -6.52 -14.44
C ASN A 166 4.61 -5.02 -14.79
N GLY A 167 5.18 -4.58 -15.92
CA GLY A 167 5.06 -3.18 -16.36
C GLY A 167 3.62 -2.79 -16.67
N TYR A 168 2.90 -3.62 -17.41
CA TYR A 168 1.51 -3.39 -17.79
C TYR A 168 0.58 -3.42 -16.58
N ARG A 169 0.78 -4.39 -15.67
CA ARG A 169 0.02 -4.52 -14.43
C ARG A 169 0.15 -3.28 -13.56
N ARG A 170 1.38 -2.79 -13.36
CA ARG A 170 1.63 -1.60 -12.53
C ARG A 170 0.97 -0.35 -13.10
N VAL A 171 1.12 -0.10 -14.40
CA VAL A 171 0.48 1.05 -15.04
C VAL A 171 -1.04 0.94 -14.95
N PHE A 172 -1.61 -0.25 -15.19
CA PHE A 172 -3.05 -0.48 -15.08
C PHE A 172 -3.56 -0.25 -13.65
N LEU A 173 -2.87 -0.79 -12.65
CA LEU A 173 -3.27 -0.60 -11.24
C LEU A 173 -3.18 0.87 -10.84
N LEU A 174 -2.09 1.56 -11.20
CA LEU A 174 -1.92 2.96 -10.83
C LEU A 174 -2.93 3.88 -11.51
N HIS A 175 -3.16 3.70 -12.82
CA HIS A 175 -4.04 4.58 -13.57
C HIS A 175 -5.52 4.20 -13.43
N ASP A 176 -5.89 2.94 -13.75
CA ASP A 176 -7.30 2.53 -13.85
C ASP A 176 -7.92 2.16 -12.49
N VAL A 177 -7.13 1.69 -11.54
CA VAL A 177 -7.65 1.25 -10.23
C VAL A 177 -7.45 2.33 -9.18
N GLU A 178 -6.28 2.98 -9.14
CA GLU A 178 -5.92 3.96 -8.11
C GLU A 178 -6.13 5.42 -8.56
N GLY A 179 -6.41 5.66 -9.85
CA GLY A 179 -6.81 6.96 -10.39
C GLY A 179 -5.68 7.98 -10.56
N PHE A 180 -4.41 7.53 -10.67
CA PHE A 180 -3.29 8.42 -10.94
C PHE A 180 -3.28 8.86 -12.41
N GLU A 181 -2.99 10.13 -12.67
CA GLU A 181 -2.79 10.64 -14.02
C GLU A 181 -1.50 10.08 -14.65
N HIS A 182 -1.44 10.03 -15.98
CA HIS A 182 -0.29 9.48 -16.69
C HIS A 182 1.03 10.16 -16.35
N GLU A 183 1.01 11.44 -16.06
CA GLU A 183 2.16 12.25 -15.62
C GLU A 183 2.66 11.78 -14.23
N GLU A 184 1.74 11.48 -13.33
CA GLU A 184 2.05 10.94 -12.01
C GLU A 184 2.58 9.51 -12.13
N VAL A 185 1.92 8.66 -12.90
CA VAL A 185 2.37 7.27 -13.18
C VAL A 185 3.77 7.27 -13.79
N ALA A 186 4.03 8.14 -14.77
CA ALA A 186 5.33 8.28 -15.41
C ALA A 186 6.43 8.66 -14.42
N ARG A 187 6.16 9.65 -13.56
CA ARG A 187 7.08 10.11 -12.50
C ARG A 187 7.35 9.00 -11.47
N ILE A 188 6.30 8.33 -11.04
CA ILE A 188 6.34 7.25 -10.04
C ILE A 188 7.15 6.06 -10.57
N MET A 189 6.91 5.63 -11.80
CA MET A 189 7.55 4.47 -12.40
C MET A 189 8.91 4.76 -13.04
N GLY A 190 9.29 6.03 -13.19
CA GLY A 190 10.51 6.44 -13.89
C GLY A 190 10.48 6.14 -15.38
N ILE A 191 9.32 6.27 -16.02
CA ILE A 191 9.08 6.06 -17.46
C ILE A 191 8.58 7.35 -18.11
N SER A 192 8.54 7.41 -19.43
CA SER A 192 7.92 8.53 -20.14
C SER A 192 6.38 8.46 -20.06
N VAL A 193 5.70 9.61 -20.18
CA VAL A 193 4.24 9.68 -20.28
C VAL A 193 3.71 8.86 -21.45
N GLY A 194 4.42 8.90 -22.60
CA GLY A 194 4.11 8.09 -23.77
C GLY A 194 4.21 6.58 -23.48
N THR A 195 5.23 6.16 -22.73
CA THR A 195 5.38 4.76 -22.30
C THR A 195 4.22 4.36 -21.37
N SER A 196 3.82 5.22 -20.42
CA SER A 196 2.67 4.97 -19.56
C SER A 196 1.39 4.76 -20.36
N LYS A 197 1.09 5.64 -21.32
CA LYS A 197 -0.08 5.52 -22.21
C LYS A 197 -0.04 4.23 -23.04
N SER A 198 1.11 3.89 -23.64
CA SER A 198 1.24 2.69 -24.47
C SER A 198 1.13 1.40 -23.64
N GLN A 199 1.71 1.36 -22.46
CA GLN A 199 1.61 0.21 -21.54
C GLN A 199 0.19 0.01 -21.04
N LEU A 200 -0.54 1.08 -20.71
CA LEU A 200 -1.95 0.99 -20.33
C LEU A 200 -2.81 0.43 -21.46
N HIS A 201 -2.62 0.93 -22.68
CA HIS A 201 -3.34 0.41 -23.85
C HIS A 201 -3.12 -1.10 -24.04
N LYS A 202 -1.86 -1.55 -23.99
CA LYS A 202 -1.50 -2.97 -24.09
C LYS A 202 -2.05 -3.79 -22.92
N ALA A 203 -2.07 -3.24 -21.70
CA ALA A 203 -2.67 -3.89 -20.54
C ALA A 203 -4.17 -4.16 -20.74
N ARG A 204 -4.93 -3.14 -21.19
CA ARG A 204 -6.36 -3.25 -21.46
C ARG A 204 -6.67 -4.26 -22.57
N LEU A 205 -5.89 -4.27 -23.66
CA LEU A 205 -6.02 -5.27 -24.74
C LEU A 205 -5.82 -6.69 -24.23
N LYS A 206 -4.74 -6.90 -23.44
CA LYS A 206 -4.44 -8.23 -22.90
C LYS A 206 -5.50 -8.69 -21.89
N LEU A 207 -5.96 -7.80 -21.01
CA LEU A 207 -7.06 -8.10 -20.09
C LEU A 207 -8.33 -8.52 -20.83
N ARG A 208 -8.70 -7.79 -21.88
CA ARG A 208 -9.87 -8.16 -22.71
C ARG A 208 -9.72 -9.56 -23.29
N GLY A 209 -8.55 -9.89 -23.83
CA GLY A 209 -8.28 -11.23 -24.36
C GLY A 209 -8.37 -12.35 -23.33
N LEU A 210 -7.83 -12.09 -22.12
CA LEU A 210 -7.88 -13.06 -21.01
C LEU A 210 -9.30 -13.28 -20.50
N LEU A 211 -10.10 -12.23 -20.37
CA LEU A 211 -11.48 -12.30 -19.87
C LEU A 211 -12.45 -12.97 -20.87
N ILE A 212 -12.20 -12.82 -22.17
CA ILE A 212 -12.98 -13.52 -23.22
C ILE A 212 -12.69 -15.03 -23.17
N LYS A 213 -11.41 -15.42 -23.06
CA LYS A 213 -11.02 -16.84 -22.99
C LYS A 213 -11.52 -17.59 -21.75
N GLN A 214 -11.86 -16.88 -20.68
CA GLN A 214 -12.42 -17.48 -19.47
C GLN A 214 -13.95 -17.67 -19.54
N LYS A 215 -14.61 -17.14 -20.59
CA LYS A 215 -16.06 -17.28 -20.81
C LYS A 215 -16.42 -18.43 -21.73
N ASP A 216 -15.45 -18.92 -22.52
CA ASP A 216 -15.58 -20.08 -23.39
C ASP A 216 -15.14 -21.35 -22.64
#